data_2b9889be4548d2595fadcc666e279354
#
_entry.id   2b9889be4548d2595fadcc666e279354
#
_cell.length_a   1.000
_cell.length_b   1.000
_cell.length_c   1.000
_cell.angle_alpha   90.00
_cell.angle_beta   90.00
_cell.angle_gamma   90.00
#
_symmetry.space_group_name_H-M   'P 1'
#
loop_
_entity.id
_entity.type
_entity.pdbx_description
1 polymer ?
#
loop_
_entity_poly.entity_id
_entity_poly.type
_entity_poly.pdbx_seq_one_letter_code
_entity_poly.pdbx_strand_id
1 'polypeptide(L)'
;DSQGLITRNGNAYSIDMTRLVELIQNDTRWSDIGLPELYGNVSVDTTDPAKSNSGNMFAALLANVLNGGQTLTENDAAEIVPELQAIFGKLGYMETSSSDLFSQFLRMGVGAKPIIAGYESQLIEYASIHPEEYEKIKDDIVMLYPSPTVWSSHILIALDEKGQDFLDALLDDDIQEIAWKRHGFRTGNYGTLSDPDSLAADGVAASISQVTPVPSYDTMKIIIESLQ
;
A
#
# COMPACT_ATOMS: atom_id res chain seq x y z
N ASP A 1 17.82 7.97 -7.47
CA ASP A 1 16.63 8.05 -8.31
C ASP A 1 16.89 8.82 -9.61
N SER A 2 17.51 8.14 -10.58
CA SER A 2 17.83 8.73 -11.91
C SER A 2 16.60 8.81 -12.82
N GLN A 3 15.47 8.19 -12.46
CA GLN A 3 14.27 8.07 -13.29
C GLN A 3 13.12 8.99 -12.85
N GLY A 4 13.26 9.76 -11.78
CA GLY A 4 12.20 10.58 -11.23
C GLY A 4 11.04 9.77 -10.61
N LEU A 5 11.25 8.46 -10.36
CA LEU A 5 10.23 7.56 -9.83
C LEU A 5 10.00 7.78 -8.33
N ILE A 6 11.07 8.11 -7.59
CA ILE A 6 11.04 8.24 -6.14
C ILE A 6 11.44 9.66 -5.73
N THR A 7 10.66 10.24 -4.82
CA THR A 7 10.94 11.54 -4.20
C THR A 7 11.14 11.36 -2.70
N ARG A 8 12.18 11.98 -2.14
CA ARG A 8 12.44 11.99 -0.71
C ARG A 8 11.85 13.23 -0.07
N ASN A 9 11.03 13.04 0.96
CA ASN A 9 10.40 14.09 1.76
C ASN A 9 10.80 13.91 3.23
N GLY A 10 11.82 14.65 3.68
CA GLY A 10 12.41 14.41 5.01
C GLY A 10 13.01 13.01 5.12
N ASN A 11 12.51 12.19 6.04
CA ASN A 11 12.92 10.80 6.23
C ASN A 11 12.07 9.80 5.41
N ALA A 12 10.92 10.22 4.88
CA ALA A 12 10.02 9.37 4.10
C ALA A 12 10.30 9.47 2.60
N TYR A 13 9.90 8.42 1.87
CA TYR A 13 9.98 8.36 0.42
C TYR A 13 8.60 8.18 -0.18
N SER A 14 8.34 8.86 -1.30
CA SER A 14 7.14 8.65 -2.10
C SER A 14 7.50 8.11 -3.48
N ILE A 15 6.60 7.30 -4.04
CA ILE A 15 6.71 6.76 -5.40
C ILE A 15 5.64 7.37 -6.29
N ASP A 16 6.05 7.87 -7.46
CA ASP A 16 5.13 8.34 -8.49
C ASP A 16 4.42 7.17 -9.14
N MET A 17 3.13 7.02 -8.85
CA MET A 17 2.33 5.89 -9.34
C MET A 17 2.05 5.97 -10.83
N THR A 18 1.93 7.17 -11.40
CA THR A 18 1.76 7.34 -12.85
C THR A 18 2.99 6.84 -13.58
N ARG A 19 4.17 7.25 -13.11
CA ARG A 19 5.44 6.80 -13.68
C ARG A 19 5.67 5.30 -13.52
N LEU A 20 5.32 4.74 -12.37
CA LEU A 20 5.39 3.30 -12.13
C LEU A 20 4.50 2.52 -13.10
N VAL A 21 3.27 2.95 -13.28
CA VAL A 21 2.29 2.35 -14.21
C VAL A 21 2.82 2.41 -15.64
N GLU A 22 3.38 3.55 -16.09
CA GLU A 22 4.01 3.68 -17.41
C GLU A 22 5.14 2.65 -17.62
N LEU A 23 6.00 2.46 -16.63
CA LEU A 23 7.08 1.48 -16.71
C LEU A 23 6.55 0.04 -16.87
N ILE A 24 5.49 -0.31 -16.12
CA ILE A 24 4.85 -1.62 -16.21
C ILE A 24 4.15 -1.80 -17.57
N GLN A 25 3.41 -0.80 -18.04
CA GLN A 25 2.70 -0.85 -19.32
C GLN A 25 3.67 -1.05 -20.49
N ASN A 26 4.83 -0.38 -20.45
CA ASN A 26 5.86 -0.43 -21.49
C ASN A 26 6.79 -1.65 -21.40
N ASP A 27 6.54 -2.61 -20.53
CA ASP A 27 7.41 -3.78 -20.30
C ASP A 27 8.88 -3.40 -20.02
N THR A 28 9.09 -2.25 -19.39
CA THR A 28 10.43 -1.73 -19.07
C THR A 28 11.15 -2.69 -18.13
N ARG A 29 12.38 -3.05 -18.47
CA ARG A 29 13.21 -3.94 -17.65
C ARG A 29 13.87 -3.14 -16.52
N TRP A 30 14.16 -3.81 -15.42
CA TRP A 30 14.97 -3.24 -14.34
C TRP A 30 16.32 -2.74 -14.84
N SER A 31 16.95 -3.48 -15.77
CA SER A 31 18.22 -3.09 -16.42
C SER A 31 18.11 -1.77 -17.19
N ASP A 32 16.97 -1.49 -17.79
CA ASP A 32 16.76 -0.28 -18.62
C ASP A 32 16.67 0.99 -17.77
N ILE A 33 16.38 0.82 -16.47
CA ILE A 33 16.33 1.91 -15.48
C ILE A 33 17.56 1.93 -14.54
N GLY A 34 18.62 1.20 -14.92
CA GLY A 34 19.91 1.24 -14.22
C GLY A 34 20.05 0.26 -13.05
N LEU A 35 19.23 -0.79 -13.02
CA LEU A 35 19.25 -1.86 -12.02
C LEU A 35 19.47 -3.23 -12.68
N PRO A 36 20.65 -3.45 -13.31
CA PRO A 36 20.93 -4.66 -14.08
C PRO A 36 21.05 -5.92 -13.21
N GLU A 37 21.21 -5.78 -11.91
CA GLU A 37 21.23 -6.86 -10.92
C GLU A 37 19.83 -7.45 -10.67
N LEU A 38 18.77 -6.73 -11.02
CA LEU A 38 17.40 -7.23 -10.92
C LEU A 38 16.96 -7.84 -12.25
N TYR A 39 16.35 -9.02 -12.17
CA TYR A 39 15.89 -9.74 -13.36
C TYR A 39 14.45 -9.40 -13.72
N GLY A 40 14.17 -9.36 -15.04
CA GLY A 40 12.83 -9.20 -15.58
C GLY A 40 12.39 -7.75 -15.75
N ASN A 41 11.10 -7.57 -15.88
CA ASN A 41 10.45 -6.27 -16.05
C ASN A 41 10.13 -5.63 -14.70
N VAL A 42 9.98 -4.31 -14.70
CA VAL A 42 9.47 -3.57 -13.54
C VAL A 42 8.07 -4.09 -13.22
N SER A 43 7.89 -4.51 -11.98
CA SER A 43 6.62 -5.04 -11.48
C SER A 43 6.44 -4.75 -10.00
N VAL A 44 5.22 -4.88 -9.52
CA VAL A 44 4.86 -4.81 -8.10
C VAL A 44 4.15 -6.10 -7.73
N ASP A 45 4.67 -6.83 -6.76
CA ASP A 45 3.95 -7.97 -6.21
C ASP A 45 2.78 -7.49 -5.34
N THR A 46 1.62 -8.07 -5.54
CA THR A 46 0.39 -7.74 -4.80
C THR A 46 -0.37 -9.00 -4.42
N THR A 47 -1.48 -8.82 -3.74
CA THR A 47 -2.41 -9.92 -3.43
C THR A 47 -3.58 -9.93 -4.41
N ASP A 48 -4.23 -11.09 -4.51
CA ASP A 48 -5.43 -11.28 -5.36
C ASP A 48 -6.55 -10.32 -4.92
N PRO A 49 -6.99 -9.40 -5.79
CA PRO A 49 -7.98 -8.39 -5.44
C PRO A 49 -9.36 -8.96 -5.12
N ALA A 50 -9.66 -10.19 -5.55
CA ALA A 50 -10.91 -10.86 -5.21
C ALA A 50 -10.86 -11.60 -3.85
N LYS A 51 -9.67 -11.79 -3.28
CA LYS A 51 -9.48 -12.57 -2.06
C LYS A 51 -8.89 -11.78 -0.89
N SER A 52 -8.28 -10.65 -1.16
CA SER A 52 -7.58 -9.84 -0.16
C SER A 52 -7.94 -8.37 -0.26
N ASN A 53 -8.17 -7.73 0.89
CA ASN A 53 -8.43 -6.30 0.94
C ASN A 53 -7.24 -5.48 0.40
N SER A 54 -6.00 -5.89 0.64
CA SER A 54 -4.82 -5.18 0.10
C SER A 54 -4.77 -5.21 -1.42
N GLY A 55 -5.11 -6.34 -2.05
CA GLY A 55 -5.26 -6.43 -3.51
C GLY A 55 -6.41 -5.58 -4.03
N ASN A 56 -7.55 -5.59 -3.32
CA ASN A 56 -8.69 -4.75 -3.64
C ASN A 56 -8.32 -3.26 -3.61
N MET A 57 -7.63 -2.80 -2.55
CA MET A 57 -7.16 -1.43 -2.40
C MET A 57 -6.12 -1.07 -3.46
N PHE A 58 -5.22 -2.00 -3.82
CA PHE A 58 -4.24 -1.76 -4.88
C PHE A 58 -4.89 -1.67 -6.26
N ALA A 59 -5.90 -2.48 -6.54
CA ALA A 59 -6.70 -2.37 -7.76
C ALA A 59 -7.43 -1.02 -7.85
N ALA A 60 -8.03 -0.56 -6.74
CA ALA A 60 -8.64 0.77 -6.64
C ALA A 60 -7.63 1.90 -6.91
N LEU A 61 -6.44 1.80 -6.32
CA LEU A 61 -5.36 2.77 -6.54
C LEU A 61 -4.94 2.82 -8.01
N LEU A 62 -4.67 1.67 -8.62
CA LEU A 62 -4.27 1.61 -10.04
C LEU A 62 -5.36 2.13 -10.97
N ALA A 63 -6.62 1.79 -10.70
CA ALA A 63 -7.76 2.30 -11.47
C ALA A 63 -7.85 3.83 -11.41
N ASN A 64 -7.67 4.42 -10.21
CA ASN A 64 -7.62 5.87 -10.05
C ASN A 64 -6.41 6.51 -10.75
N VAL A 65 -5.24 5.87 -10.70
CA VAL A 65 -4.03 6.34 -11.39
C VAL A 65 -4.24 6.37 -12.90
N LEU A 66 -4.79 5.31 -13.47
CA LEU A 66 -5.14 5.22 -14.90
C LEU A 66 -6.19 6.25 -15.30
N ASN A 67 -7.09 6.60 -14.39
CA ASN A 67 -8.08 7.67 -14.56
C ASN A 67 -7.52 9.07 -14.25
N GLY A 68 -6.23 9.29 -14.48
CA GLY A 68 -5.57 10.58 -14.28
C GLY A 68 -5.49 11.05 -12.82
N GLY A 69 -5.49 10.13 -11.87
CA GLY A 69 -5.45 10.40 -10.43
C GLY A 69 -6.81 10.77 -9.82
N GLN A 70 -7.88 10.73 -10.61
CA GLN A 70 -9.25 10.96 -10.14
C GLN A 70 -9.92 9.64 -9.77
N THR A 71 -10.85 9.68 -8.81
CA THR A 71 -11.65 8.50 -8.47
C THR A 71 -12.38 7.97 -9.68
N LEU A 72 -12.17 6.68 -10.01
CA LEU A 72 -12.86 6.04 -11.13
C LEU A 72 -14.36 5.97 -10.86
N THR A 73 -15.15 6.26 -11.88
CA THR A 73 -16.61 6.12 -11.87
C THR A 73 -17.06 4.98 -12.78
N GLU A 74 -18.32 4.53 -12.64
CA GLU A 74 -18.90 3.51 -13.53
C GLU A 74 -18.88 3.94 -15.01
N ASN A 75 -19.04 5.25 -15.27
CA ASN A 75 -19.04 5.76 -16.63
C ASN A 75 -17.68 5.65 -17.32
N ASP A 76 -16.59 5.79 -16.55
CA ASP A 76 -15.24 5.75 -17.05
C ASP A 76 -14.65 4.32 -17.02
N ALA A 77 -15.30 3.39 -16.32
CA ALA A 77 -14.82 2.04 -16.13
C ALA A 77 -14.60 1.27 -17.45
N ALA A 78 -15.43 1.50 -18.45
CA ALA A 78 -15.32 0.83 -19.74
C ALA A 78 -14.00 1.15 -20.48
N GLU A 79 -13.44 2.33 -20.27
CA GLU A 79 -12.15 2.76 -20.83
C GLU A 79 -10.98 2.23 -20.01
N ILE A 80 -11.06 2.30 -18.68
CA ILE A 80 -9.95 2.04 -17.77
C ILE A 80 -9.77 0.54 -17.46
N VAL A 81 -10.84 -0.24 -17.38
CA VAL A 81 -10.78 -1.66 -17.01
C VAL A 81 -9.89 -2.50 -17.94
N PRO A 82 -9.89 -2.35 -19.28
CA PRO A 82 -8.98 -3.11 -20.14
C PRO A 82 -7.50 -2.84 -19.86
N GLU A 83 -7.13 -1.59 -19.52
CA GLU A 83 -5.76 -1.25 -19.17
C GLU A 83 -5.38 -1.85 -17.81
N LEU A 84 -6.29 -1.78 -16.85
CA LEU A 84 -6.10 -2.38 -15.53
C LEU A 84 -5.89 -3.91 -15.62
N GLN A 85 -6.70 -4.60 -16.45
CA GLN A 85 -6.54 -6.04 -16.73
C GLN A 85 -5.16 -6.33 -17.34
N ALA A 86 -4.70 -5.51 -18.29
CA ALA A 86 -3.40 -5.67 -18.91
C ALA A 86 -2.25 -5.54 -17.89
N ILE A 87 -2.35 -4.61 -16.93
CA ILE A 87 -1.36 -4.46 -15.84
C ILE A 87 -1.40 -5.69 -14.92
N PHE A 88 -2.58 -6.08 -14.42
CA PHE A 88 -2.71 -7.24 -13.54
C PHE A 88 -2.23 -8.53 -14.20
N GLY A 89 -2.45 -8.69 -15.50
CA GLY A 89 -1.93 -9.82 -16.28
C GLY A 89 -0.40 -9.90 -16.31
N LYS A 90 0.32 -8.80 -16.06
CA LYS A 90 1.79 -8.75 -15.99
C LYS A 90 2.35 -8.99 -14.59
N LEU A 91 1.54 -8.89 -13.53
CA LEU A 91 2.00 -9.02 -12.15
C LEU A 91 2.28 -10.47 -11.71
N GLY A 92 1.84 -11.44 -12.51
CA GLY A 92 2.10 -12.86 -12.23
C GLY A 92 1.23 -13.44 -11.11
N TYR A 93 1.81 -14.35 -10.32
CA TYR A 93 1.09 -14.99 -9.21
C TYR A 93 0.86 -14.00 -8.07
N MET A 94 -0.38 -13.96 -7.59
CA MET A 94 -0.81 -13.10 -6.50
C MET A 94 -1.15 -13.93 -5.27
N GLU A 95 -0.60 -13.54 -4.12
CA GLU A 95 -0.92 -14.15 -2.83
C GLU A 95 -2.37 -13.86 -2.41
N THR A 96 -2.92 -14.71 -1.55
CA THR A 96 -4.29 -14.53 -1.03
C THR A 96 -4.34 -13.71 0.25
N SER A 97 -3.19 -13.37 0.82
CA SER A 97 -3.04 -12.66 2.09
C SER A 97 -1.88 -11.68 2.03
N SER A 98 -2.08 -10.46 2.54
CA SER A 98 -1.02 -9.47 2.68
C SER A 98 0.06 -9.91 3.68
N SER A 99 -0.30 -10.69 4.69
CA SER A 99 0.66 -11.24 5.67
C SER A 99 1.58 -12.26 5.02
N ASP A 100 1.06 -13.12 4.14
CA ASP A 100 1.87 -14.09 3.40
C ASP A 100 2.82 -13.38 2.43
N LEU A 101 2.31 -12.39 1.70
CA LEU A 101 3.12 -11.58 0.79
C LEU A 101 4.26 -10.88 1.54
N PHE A 102 3.97 -10.22 2.66
CA PHE A 102 4.97 -9.53 3.47
C PHE A 102 6.01 -10.50 4.05
N SER A 103 5.57 -11.67 4.55
CA SER A 103 6.46 -12.73 5.06
C SER A 103 7.38 -13.27 3.96
N GLN A 104 6.87 -13.42 2.73
CA GLN A 104 7.70 -13.83 1.59
C GLN A 104 8.70 -12.75 1.20
N PHE A 105 8.29 -11.48 1.16
CA PHE A 105 9.17 -10.35 0.90
C PHE A 105 10.37 -10.33 1.86
N LEU A 106 10.12 -10.44 3.18
CA LEU A 106 11.17 -10.48 4.19
C LEU A 106 12.13 -11.68 4.01
N ARG A 107 11.60 -12.83 3.59
CA ARG A 107 12.38 -14.08 3.45
C ARG A 107 13.15 -14.16 2.15
N MET A 108 12.56 -13.71 1.04
CA MET A 108 13.12 -13.88 -0.30
C MET A 108 14.02 -12.71 -0.73
N GLY A 109 13.80 -11.53 -0.17
CA GLY A 109 14.58 -10.33 -0.42
C GLY A 109 14.37 -9.71 -1.80
N VAL A 110 15.11 -8.65 -2.08
CA VAL A 110 14.99 -7.77 -3.25
C VAL A 110 15.13 -8.48 -4.60
N GLY A 111 15.91 -9.54 -4.67
CA GLY A 111 16.14 -10.27 -5.92
C GLY A 111 14.90 -10.98 -6.46
N ALA A 112 13.99 -11.39 -5.57
CA ALA A 112 12.76 -12.09 -5.94
C ALA A 112 11.51 -11.20 -5.93
N LYS A 113 11.46 -10.24 -4.99
CA LYS A 113 10.33 -9.32 -4.80
C LYS A 113 10.86 -7.89 -4.58
N PRO A 114 11.26 -7.18 -5.64
CA PRO A 114 11.83 -5.84 -5.50
C PRO A 114 10.88 -4.81 -4.90
N ILE A 115 9.59 -4.89 -5.25
CA ILE A 115 8.53 -4.02 -4.74
C ILE A 115 7.30 -4.87 -4.42
N ILE A 116 6.73 -4.66 -3.24
CA ILE A 116 5.44 -5.23 -2.87
C ILE A 116 4.43 -4.13 -2.53
N ALA A 117 3.15 -4.38 -2.80
CA ALA A 117 2.06 -3.53 -2.32
C ALA A 117 1.56 -4.09 -0.96
N GLY A 118 1.61 -3.25 0.08
CA GLY A 118 1.22 -3.62 1.44
C GLY A 118 0.76 -2.42 2.25
N TYR A 119 0.59 -2.63 3.55
CA TYR A 119 0.23 -1.59 4.50
C TYR A 119 1.46 -1.13 5.28
N GLU A 120 1.59 0.17 5.54
CA GLU A 120 2.66 0.70 6.39
C GLU A 120 2.68 0.04 7.77
N SER A 121 1.49 -0.30 8.30
CA SER A 121 1.33 -0.98 9.58
C SER A 121 2.10 -2.31 9.66
N GLN A 122 2.27 -3.03 8.57
CA GLN A 122 2.99 -4.31 8.57
C GLN A 122 4.48 -4.14 8.90
N LEU A 123 5.14 -3.13 8.33
CA LEU A 123 6.55 -2.86 8.63
C LEU A 123 6.72 -2.25 10.01
N ILE A 124 5.82 -1.35 10.42
CA ILE A 124 5.84 -0.72 11.74
C ILE A 124 5.65 -1.76 12.84
N GLU A 125 4.65 -2.63 12.70
CA GLU A 125 4.41 -3.73 13.63
C GLU A 125 5.58 -4.70 13.68
N TYR A 126 6.13 -5.08 12.53
CA TYR A 126 7.32 -5.95 12.47
C TYR A 126 8.52 -5.34 13.20
N ALA A 127 8.82 -4.07 12.99
CA ALA A 127 9.90 -3.37 13.68
C ALA A 127 9.67 -3.28 15.20
N SER A 128 8.42 -3.10 15.63
CA SER A 128 8.03 -3.05 17.04
C SER A 128 8.12 -4.41 17.75
N ILE A 129 7.72 -5.49 17.07
CA ILE A 129 7.66 -6.84 17.67
C ILE A 129 9.00 -7.57 17.53
N HIS A 130 9.73 -7.32 16.44
CA HIS A 130 10.99 -8.00 16.10
C HIS A 130 12.15 -7.01 15.92
N PRO A 131 12.51 -6.20 16.94
CA PRO A 131 13.48 -5.12 16.78
C PRO A 131 14.87 -5.60 16.39
N GLU A 132 15.31 -6.77 16.88
CA GLU A 132 16.63 -7.32 16.55
C GLU A 132 16.72 -7.82 15.09
N GLU A 133 15.63 -8.34 14.56
CA GLU A 133 15.50 -8.78 13.17
C GLU A 133 15.38 -7.57 12.24
N TYR A 134 14.59 -6.58 12.63
CA TYR A 134 14.43 -5.34 11.87
C TYR A 134 15.76 -4.59 11.74
N GLU A 135 16.54 -4.48 12.81
CA GLU A 135 17.84 -3.82 12.78
C GLU A 135 18.81 -4.43 11.75
N LYS A 136 18.67 -5.71 11.43
CA LYS A 136 19.53 -6.39 10.43
C LYS A 136 19.14 -6.09 8.98
N ILE A 137 17.89 -5.65 8.74
CA ILE A 137 17.34 -5.48 7.40
C ILE A 137 16.88 -4.05 7.09
N LYS A 138 16.87 -3.15 8.06
CA LYS A 138 16.33 -1.78 7.91
C LYS A 138 17.02 -0.97 6.81
N ASP A 139 18.31 -1.24 6.57
CA ASP A 139 19.08 -0.56 5.52
C ASP A 139 18.79 -1.13 4.10
N ASP A 140 18.16 -2.30 4.03
CA ASP A 140 17.81 -2.99 2.79
C ASP A 140 16.34 -2.81 2.39
N ILE A 141 15.50 -2.28 3.29
CA ILE A 141 14.07 -2.10 3.08
C ILE A 141 13.70 -0.62 3.14
N VAL A 142 12.94 -0.17 2.16
CA VAL A 142 12.45 1.21 2.09
C VAL A 142 10.93 1.22 2.00
N MET A 143 10.27 1.98 2.88
CA MET A 143 8.85 2.26 2.79
C MET A 143 8.61 3.34 1.74
N LEU A 144 7.80 3.02 0.72
CA LEU A 144 7.45 3.93 -0.36
C LEU A 144 5.96 4.28 -0.28
N TYR A 145 5.66 5.57 -0.12
CA TYR A 145 4.28 6.05 -0.11
C TYR A 145 3.80 6.34 -1.53
N PRO A 146 2.75 5.66 -2.01
CA PRO A 146 2.19 5.93 -3.33
C PRO A 146 1.69 7.37 -3.46
N SER A 147 1.93 7.98 -4.62
CA SER A 147 1.44 9.33 -4.95
C SER A 147 0.82 9.29 -6.36
N PRO A 148 -0.53 9.38 -6.52
CA PRO A 148 -1.55 9.41 -5.45
C PRO A 148 -1.65 8.10 -4.65
N THR A 149 -2.40 8.14 -3.53
CA THR A 149 -2.65 6.98 -2.67
C THR A 149 -4.13 6.83 -2.32
N VAL A 150 -4.47 5.73 -1.64
CA VAL A 150 -5.80 5.46 -1.08
C VAL A 150 -5.69 5.12 0.40
N TRP A 151 -6.76 5.41 1.17
CA TRP A 151 -6.85 5.00 2.57
C TRP A 151 -7.56 3.65 2.71
N SER A 152 -6.99 2.76 3.52
CA SER A 152 -7.68 1.58 4.02
C SER A 152 -8.17 1.87 5.45
N SER A 153 -9.42 2.30 5.56
CA SER A 153 -10.02 2.66 6.85
C SER A 153 -10.66 1.46 7.52
N HIS A 154 -10.42 1.30 8.84
CA HIS A 154 -11.16 0.34 9.66
C HIS A 154 -12.43 1.01 10.16
N ILE A 155 -13.58 0.39 9.90
CA ILE A 155 -14.89 0.91 10.26
C ILE A 155 -15.53 -0.04 11.29
N LEU A 156 -15.86 0.46 12.46
CA LEU A 156 -16.67 -0.21 13.45
C LEU A 156 -18.08 0.39 13.45
N ILE A 157 -19.10 -0.47 13.36
CA ILE A 157 -20.50 -0.09 13.48
C ILE A 157 -21.06 -0.75 14.75
N ALA A 158 -21.41 0.06 15.74
CA ALA A 158 -22.07 -0.42 16.96
C ALA A 158 -23.53 -0.78 16.66
N LEU A 159 -23.94 -2.01 16.98
CA LEU A 159 -25.29 -2.51 16.78
C LEU A 159 -26.10 -2.55 18.08
N ASP A 160 -25.44 -2.43 19.23
CA ASP A 160 -26.02 -2.44 20.57
C ASP A 160 -25.17 -1.63 21.55
N GLU A 161 -25.57 -1.58 22.81
CA GLU A 161 -24.85 -0.86 23.87
C GLU A 161 -23.44 -1.40 24.10
N LYS A 162 -23.23 -2.71 24.00
CA LYS A 162 -21.88 -3.31 24.13
C LYS A 162 -20.97 -2.94 22.98
N GLY A 163 -21.53 -2.86 21.76
CA GLY A 163 -20.83 -2.34 20.59
C GLY A 163 -20.43 -0.87 20.77
N GLN A 164 -21.29 -0.07 21.41
CA GLN A 164 -20.98 1.32 21.73
C GLN A 164 -19.88 1.44 22.79
N ASP A 165 -19.96 0.65 23.87
CA ASP A 165 -18.91 0.61 24.91
C ASP A 165 -17.54 0.21 24.29
N PHE A 166 -17.55 -0.72 23.35
CA PHE A 166 -16.34 -1.12 22.64
C PHE A 166 -15.81 -0.01 21.71
N LEU A 167 -16.69 0.69 21.00
CA LEU A 167 -16.31 1.84 20.18
C LEU A 167 -15.69 2.94 21.06
N ASP A 168 -16.30 3.25 22.20
CA ASP A 168 -15.80 4.25 23.15
C ASP A 168 -14.41 3.84 23.69
N ALA A 169 -14.21 2.57 23.99
CA ALA A 169 -12.90 2.04 24.40
C ALA A 169 -11.84 2.17 23.27
N LEU A 170 -12.22 1.93 22.02
CA LEU A 170 -11.29 2.11 20.89
C LEU A 170 -10.91 3.57 20.64
N LEU A 171 -11.73 4.52 21.07
CA LEU A 171 -11.45 5.96 20.97
C LEU A 171 -10.63 6.50 22.14
N ASP A 172 -10.35 5.68 23.15
CA ASP A 172 -9.48 6.03 24.27
C ASP A 172 -8.05 6.34 23.81
N ASP A 173 -7.46 7.41 24.32
CA ASP A 173 -6.15 7.90 23.90
C ASP A 173 -5.03 6.87 24.11
N ASP A 174 -5.06 6.09 25.20
CA ASP A 174 -4.06 5.06 25.48
C ASP A 174 -4.17 3.90 24.48
N ILE A 175 -5.39 3.54 24.11
CA ILE A 175 -5.65 2.51 23.08
C ILE A 175 -5.20 2.99 21.70
N GLN A 176 -5.49 4.24 21.35
CA GLN A 176 -5.03 4.86 20.10
C GLN A 176 -3.50 4.95 20.03
N GLU A 177 -2.84 5.26 21.15
CA GLU A 177 -1.38 5.28 21.24
C GLU A 177 -0.78 3.88 21.03
N ILE A 178 -1.37 2.85 21.63
CA ILE A 178 -0.96 1.45 21.41
C ILE A 178 -1.15 1.05 19.93
N ALA A 179 -2.31 1.39 19.36
CA ALA A 179 -2.62 1.10 17.96
C ALA A 179 -1.57 1.72 17.00
N TRP A 180 -1.14 2.96 17.29
CA TRP A 180 -0.11 3.61 16.51
C TRP A 180 1.29 3.04 16.78
N LYS A 181 1.76 3.09 18.03
CA LYS A 181 3.14 2.76 18.36
C LYS A 181 3.52 1.30 18.16
N ARG A 182 2.57 0.38 18.39
CA ARG A 182 2.82 -1.06 18.29
C ARG A 182 2.41 -1.66 16.95
N HIS A 183 1.32 -1.15 16.37
CA HIS A 183 0.69 -1.76 15.22
C HIS A 183 0.66 -0.87 13.98
N GLY A 184 1.14 0.38 14.07
CA GLY A 184 1.23 1.29 12.93
C GLY A 184 -0.10 1.74 12.36
N PHE A 185 -1.20 1.65 13.14
CA PHE A 185 -2.48 2.19 12.73
C PHE A 185 -2.54 3.68 13.01
N ARG A 186 -2.69 4.48 11.95
CA ARG A 186 -2.90 5.92 12.11
C ARG A 186 -4.21 6.17 12.83
N THR A 187 -4.15 7.02 13.83
CA THR A 187 -5.30 7.29 14.70
C THR A 187 -6.27 8.26 14.04
N GLY A 188 -7.57 8.16 14.40
CA GLY A 188 -8.61 9.10 14.00
C GLY A 188 -8.47 10.48 14.66
N ASN A 189 -7.75 10.57 15.76
CA ASN A 189 -7.49 11.81 16.48
C ASN A 189 -6.34 12.57 15.83
N TYR A 190 -6.66 13.42 14.88
CA TYR A 190 -5.70 14.22 14.12
C TYR A 190 -4.87 15.13 15.03
N GLY A 191 -3.56 14.90 15.06
CA GLY A 191 -2.62 15.96 15.38
C GLY A 191 -1.56 15.69 16.46
N THR A 192 -1.70 14.73 17.39
CA THR A 192 -0.71 14.54 18.47
C THR A 192 -0.25 13.11 18.70
N LEU A 193 -1.05 12.11 18.32
CA LEU A 193 -0.75 10.70 18.60
C LEU A 193 -0.03 9.96 17.46
N SER A 194 0.10 10.57 16.29
CA SER A 194 0.73 9.93 15.10
C SER A 194 2.12 10.50 14.80
N ASP A 195 2.92 10.75 15.83
CA ASP A 195 4.31 11.16 15.66
C ASP A 195 5.17 10.00 15.14
N PRO A 196 5.69 10.09 13.89
CA PRO A 196 6.50 9.03 13.32
C PRO A 196 7.84 8.84 14.02
N ASP A 197 8.39 9.87 14.67
CA ASP A 197 9.65 9.78 15.43
C ASP A 197 9.50 8.90 16.69
N SER A 198 8.28 8.57 17.09
CA SER A 198 7.99 7.66 18.20
C SER A 198 7.99 6.17 17.79
N LEU A 199 8.15 5.85 16.52
CA LEU A 199 8.06 4.49 15.98
C LEU A 199 9.43 3.82 15.91
N ALA A 200 9.40 2.48 15.93
CA ALA A 200 10.60 1.66 15.73
C ALA A 200 11.03 1.57 14.26
N ALA A 201 10.10 1.80 13.32
CA ALA A 201 10.36 1.73 11.89
C ALA A 201 10.84 3.08 11.34
N ASP A 202 11.86 3.05 10.48
CA ASP A 202 12.38 4.21 9.78
C ASP A 202 11.51 4.56 8.54
N GLY A 203 11.58 5.82 8.12
CA GLY A 203 10.98 6.27 6.86
C GLY A 203 9.47 6.43 6.89
N VAL A 204 8.85 6.45 8.07
CA VAL A 204 7.41 6.67 8.21
C VAL A 204 7.07 8.14 7.95
N ALA A 205 6.10 8.38 7.04
CA ALA A 205 5.67 9.74 6.70
C ALA A 205 4.87 10.38 7.84
N ALA A 206 5.21 11.62 8.20
CA ALA A 206 4.47 12.37 9.21
C ALA A 206 3.02 12.67 8.76
N SER A 207 2.83 12.88 7.47
CA SER A 207 1.51 13.12 6.87
C SER A 207 1.41 12.45 5.50
N ILE A 208 0.22 12.00 5.16
CA ILE A 208 -0.10 11.45 3.85
C ILE A 208 -0.86 12.50 3.05
N SER A 209 -0.35 12.85 1.90
CA SER A 209 -0.97 13.78 0.96
C SER A 209 -1.44 13.06 -0.31
N GLN A 210 -2.21 13.76 -1.15
CA GLN A 210 -2.72 13.24 -2.43
C GLN A 210 -3.52 11.93 -2.28
N VAL A 211 -4.38 11.88 -1.25
CA VAL A 211 -5.29 10.77 -1.05
C VAL A 211 -6.48 10.89 -1.98
N THR A 212 -6.70 9.88 -2.81
CA THR A 212 -7.88 9.76 -3.66
C THR A 212 -8.88 8.81 -3.02
N PRO A 213 -10.18 9.12 -3.00
CA PRO A 213 -11.18 8.18 -2.51
C PRO A 213 -11.17 6.86 -3.27
N VAL A 214 -11.47 5.76 -2.58
CA VAL A 214 -11.75 4.47 -3.22
C VAL A 214 -13.01 4.61 -4.08
N PRO A 215 -13.07 4.02 -5.28
CA PRO A 215 -14.28 4.01 -6.11
C PRO A 215 -15.50 3.46 -5.36
N SER A 216 -16.70 3.80 -5.85
CA SER A 216 -17.97 3.30 -5.28
C SER A 216 -18.01 1.78 -5.26
N TYR A 217 -18.89 1.20 -4.43
CA TYR A 217 -19.08 -0.25 -4.38
C TYR A 217 -19.38 -0.84 -5.77
N ASP A 218 -20.25 -0.22 -6.54
CA ASP A 218 -20.62 -0.71 -7.88
C ASP A 218 -19.43 -0.63 -8.85
N THR A 219 -18.67 0.45 -8.82
CA THR A 219 -17.43 0.57 -9.60
C THR A 219 -16.38 -0.46 -9.18
N MET A 220 -16.17 -0.65 -7.86
CA MET A 220 -15.25 -1.66 -7.35
C MET A 220 -15.68 -3.07 -7.75
N LYS A 221 -16.98 -3.35 -7.75
CA LYS A 221 -17.50 -4.63 -8.22
C LYS A 221 -17.13 -4.88 -9.68
N ILE A 222 -17.31 -3.90 -10.56
CA ILE A 222 -16.90 -3.99 -11.98
C ILE A 222 -15.40 -4.29 -12.07
N ILE A 223 -14.57 -3.55 -11.33
CA ILE A 223 -13.11 -3.75 -11.30
C ILE A 223 -12.78 -5.19 -10.89
N ILE A 224 -13.27 -5.65 -9.74
CA ILE A 224 -12.92 -6.96 -9.19
C ILE A 224 -13.42 -8.11 -10.05
N GLU A 225 -14.63 -8.04 -10.57
CA GLU A 225 -15.18 -9.05 -11.48
C GLU A 225 -14.38 -9.13 -12.79
N SER A 226 -13.81 -8.03 -13.24
CA SER A 226 -12.98 -7.99 -14.45
C SER A 226 -11.60 -8.61 -14.28
N LEU A 227 -11.11 -8.72 -13.05
CA LEU A 227 -9.77 -9.25 -12.71
C LEU A 227 -9.80 -10.74 -12.32
N GLN A 228 -10.97 -11.39 -12.36
CA GLN A 228 -11.14 -12.83 -12.12
C GLN A 228 -10.99 -13.61 -13.42
#